data_05e52d9df5036677f160a3d64c1029b8
#
_entry.id   05e52d9df5036677f160a3d64c1029b8
#
_cell.length_a   1.000
_cell.length_b   1.000
_cell.length_c   1.000
_cell.angle_alpha   90.00
_cell.angle_beta   90.00
_cell.angle_gamma   90.00
#
_symmetry.space_group_name_H-M   'P 1'
#
loop_
_entity.id
_entity.type
_entity.pdbx_description
1 polymer ?
#
loop_
_entity_poly.entity_id
_entity_poly.type
_entity_poly.pdbx_seq_one_letter_code
_entity_poly.pdbx_strand_id
1 'polypeptide(L)'
;NAPVLQIETEEKFFSFMVKTDFKESHHRFDQCGVVMYLDSENWLKGSIEYENDYFQHLGSVVTNNGYSDWATTEIDAEIKSMWYRLSRREDDYCIECSEDGIRF
;
A
#
# COMPACT_ATOMS: atom_id res chain seq x y z
N ASN A 1 1.85 14.76 7.15
CA ASN A 1 0.44 14.83 6.78
C ASN A 1 0.23 14.44 5.33
N ALA A 2 -0.14 13.20 5.11
CA ALA A 2 -0.46 12.69 3.78
C ALA A 2 -1.96 12.87 3.51
N PRO A 3 -2.36 13.26 2.29
CA PRO A 3 -3.75 13.24 1.91
C PRO A 3 -4.26 11.80 1.83
N VAL A 4 -5.43 11.52 2.35
CA VAL A 4 -6.06 10.21 2.36
C VAL A 4 -7.49 10.31 1.88
N LEU A 5 -7.84 9.52 0.87
CA LEU A 5 -9.23 9.28 0.50
C LEU A 5 -9.69 8.01 1.21
N GLN A 6 -10.70 8.11 2.06
CA GLN A 6 -11.09 6.98 2.90
C GLN A 6 -12.56 6.61 2.75
N ILE A 7 -12.82 5.33 2.93
CA ILE A 7 -14.15 4.73 2.96
C ILE A 7 -14.27 3.96 4.26
N GLU A 8 -15.35 4.19 5.01
CA GLU A 8 -15.62 3.40 6.22
C GLU A 8 -16.45 2.18 5.87
N THR A 9 -16.15 1.06 6.49
CA THR A 9 -16.93 -0.17 6.33
C THR A 9 -16.86 -1.03 7.59
N GLU A 10 -17.96 -1.70 7.87
CA GLU A 10 -18.03 -2.73 8.93
C GLU A 10 -18.04 -4.15 8.36
N GLU A 11 -17.92 -4.26 7.04
CA GLU A 11 -17.89 -5.55 6.36
C GLU A 11 -16.67 -6.36 6.77
N LYS A 12 -16.88 -7.65 7.02
CA LYS A 12 -15.82 -8.59 7.40
C LYS A 12 -15.31 -9.43 6.24
N PHE A 13 -15.96 -9.30 5.09
CA PHE A 13 -15.57 -9.99 3.85
C PHE A 13 -15.65 -8.98 2.72
N PHE A 14 -14.51 -8.52 2.22
CA PHE A 14 -14.46 -7.60 1.09
C PHE A 14 -13.12 -7.65 0.38
N SER A 15 -13.13 -7.16 -0.84
CA SER A 15 -11.92 -6.80 -1.57
C SER A 15 -12.06 -5.36 -2.06
N PHE A 16 -11.02 -4.58 -1.84
CA PHE A 16 -10.91 -3.21 -2.32
C PHE A 16 -9.73 -3.12 -3.27
N MET A 17 -9.98 -2.63 -4.47
CA MET A 17 -8.94 -2.53 -5.48
C MET A 17 -8.78 -1.08 -5.92
N VAL A 18 -7.54 -0.63 -6.01
CA VAL A 18 -7.21 0.74 -6.40
C VAL A 18 -5.95 0.75 -7.26
N LYS A 19 -5.96 1.60 -8.26
CA LYS A 19 -4.76 1.92 -9.03
C LYS A 19 -4.18 3.23 -8.52
N THR A 20 -2.89 3.23 -8.26
CA THR A 20 -2.15 4.45 -7.92
C THR A 20 -1.23 4.83 -9.08
N ASP A 21 -1.11 6.13 -9.31
CA ASP A 21 -0.21 6.71 -10.30
C ASP A 21 0.74 7.65 -9.56
N PHE A 22 2.03 7.41 -9.70
CA PHE A 22 3.06 8.16 -8.98
C PHE A 22 4.18 8.65 -9.90
N LYS A 23 3.83 8.93 -11.15
CA LYS A 23 4.79 9.43 -12.14
C LYS A 23 5.42 10.77 -11.77
N GLU A 24 4.80 11.52 -10.87
CA GLU A 24 5.33 12.77 -10.36
C GLU A 24 6.24 12.62 -9.14
N SER A 25 6.42 11.40 -8.64
CA SER A 25 7.33 11.13 -7.51
C SER A 25 8.76 11.41 -7.92
N HIS A 26 9.45 12.25 -7.17
CA HIS A 26 10.81 12.67 -7.49
C HIS A 26 11.62 13.04 -6.24
N HIS A 27 11.04 13.00 -5.08
CA HIS A 27 11.71 13.20 -3.81
C HIS A 27 11.79 11.89 -3.05
N ARG A 28 12.91 11.62 -2.40
CA ARG A 28 13.07 10.47 -1.52
C ARG A 28 11.94 10.44 -0.49
N PHE A 29 11.36 9.24 -0.26
CA PHE A 29 10.23 8.99 0.63
C PHE A 29 8.85 9.43 0.10
N ASP A 30 8.74 9.96 -1.11
CA ASP A 30 7.42 10.10 -1.73
C ASP A 30 6.76 8.72 -1.83
N GLN A 31 5.53 8.59 -1.37
CA GLN A 31 4.83 7.31 -1.31
C GLN A 31 3.40 7.43 -1.80
N CYS A 32 2.92 6.32 -2.32
CA CYS A 32 1.54 6.19 -2.76
C CYS A 32 1.10 4.73 -2.58
N GLY A 33 -0.07 4.50 -2.04
CA GLY A 33 -0.53 3.14 -1.81
C GLY A 33 -1.90 3.05 -1.16
N VAL A 34 -2.15 1.94 -0.49
CA VAL A 34 -3.40 1.60 0.16
C VAL A 34 -3.18 1.39 1.65
N VAL A 35 -4.16 1.76 2.45
CA VAL A 35 -4.12 1.58 3.90
C VAL A 35 -5.45 1.03 4.42
N MET A 36 -5.36 0.10 5.37
CA MET A 36 -6.46 -0.30 6.23
C MET A 36 -6.19 0.25 7.62
N TYR A 37 -7.06 1.11 8.11
CA TYR A 37 -6.85 1.84 9.35
C TYR A 37 -7.97 1.53 10.34
N LEU A 38 -7.63 1.04 11.52
CA LEU A 38 -8.55 0.87 12.65
C LEU A 38 -8.37 2.02 13.64
N ASP A 39 -7.16 2.22 14.10
CA ASP A 39 -6.77 3.30 14.99
C ASP A 39 -5.27 3.56 14.85
N SER A 40 -4.71 4.50 15.62
CA SER A 40 -3.31 4.89 15.52
C SER A 40 -2.32 3.78 15.89
N GLU A 41 -2.76 2.74 16.57
CA GLU A 41 -1.91 1.62 16.98
C GLU A 41 -2.18 0.33 16.18
N ASN A 42 -3.21 0.33 15.34
CA ASN A 42 -3.62 -0.85 14.57
C ASN A 42 -3.98 -0.45 13.15
N TRP A 43 -3.08 -0.72 12.22
CA TRP A 43 -3.26 -0.43 10.80
C TRP A 43 -2.30 -1.26 9.96
N LEU A 44 -2.60 -1.36 8.69
CA LEU A 44 -1.68 -1.95 7.72
C LEU A 44 -1.70 -1.12 6.43
N LYS A 45 -0.59 -1.11 5.72
CA LYS A 45 -0.50 -0.43 4.42
C LYS A 45 0.39 -1.20 3.45
N GLY A 46 0.11 -1.01 2.16
CA GLY A 46 1.00 -1.38 1.08
C GLY A 46 1.26 -0.16 0.22
N SER A 47 2.49 0.09 -0.13
CA SER A 47 2.85 1.28 -0.88
C SER A 47 4.13 1.11 -1.69
N ILE A 48 4.31 2.00 -2.65
CA ILE A 48 5.60 2.25 -3.26
C ILE A 48 6.16 3.51 -2.63
N GLU A 49 7.44 3.45 -2.27
CA GLU A 49 8.19 4.56 -1.72
C GLU A 49 9.36 4.87 -2.65
N TYR A 50 9.38 6.07 -3.19
CA TYR A 50 10.45 6.55 -4.07
C TYR A 50 11.78 6.64 -3.32
N GLU A 51 12.84 6.12 -3.88
CA GLU A 51 14.17 6.21 -3.32
C GLU A 51 15.09 7.10 -4.18
N ASN A 52 15.22 6.77 -5.47
CA ASN A 52 16.02 7.53 -6.44
C ASN A 52 15.59 7.20 -7.87
N ASP A 53 16.33 7.68 -8.87
CA ASP A 53 16.00 7.50 -10.28
C ASP A 53 16.20 6.05 -10.77
N TYR A 54 16.79 5.18 -9.97
CA TYR A 54 17.11 3.81 -10.36
C TYR A 54 16.15 2.79 -9.76
N PHE A 55 15.78 2.98 -8.51
CA PHE A 55 14.90 2.04 -7.83
C PHE A 55 13.98 2.71 -6.81
N GLN A 56 12.98 1.97 -6.41
CA GLN A 56 12.03 2.35 -5.36
C GLN A 56 11.66 1.09 -4.58
N HIS A 57 11.03 1.26 -3.43
CA HIS A 57 10.65 0.15 -2.58
C HIS A 57 9.15 -0.11 -2.69
N LEU A 58 8.79 -1.35 -3.02
CA LEU A 58 7.43 -1.86 -2.88
C LEU A 58 7.38 -2.59 -1.54
N GLY A 59 6.51 -2.18 -0.65
CA GLY A 59 6.50 -2.75 0.67
C GLY A 59 5.18 -2.67 1.38
N SER A 60 5.14 -3.36 2.51
CA SER A 60 4.02 -3.33 3.41
C SER A 60 4.48 -3.10 4.84
N VAL A 61 3.62 -2.49 5.63
CA VAL A 61 3.81 -2.30 7.06
C VAL A 61 2.53 -2.74 7.76
N VAL A 62 2.68 -3.54 8.80
CA VAL A 62 1.59 -3.91 9.69
C VAL A 62 1.92 -3.36 11.07
N THR A 63 1.03 -2.55 11.61
CA THR A 63 1.15 -2.03 12.97
C THR A 63 0.05 -2.67 13.81
N ASN A 64 0.46 -3.32 14.88
CA ASN A 64 -0.43 -4.05 15.77
C ASN A 64 -0.07 -3.69 17.22
N ASN A 65 -1.01 -3.09 17.94
CA ASN A 65 -0.82 -2.59 19.29
C ASN A 65 0.40 -1.66 19.42
N GLY A 66 0.61 -0.81 18.41
CA GLY A 66 1.72 0.14 18.36
C GLY A 66 3.05 -0.44 17.90
N TYR A 67 3.15 -1.74 17.64
CA TYR A 67 4.37 -2.39 17.14
C TYR A 67 4.24 -2.62 15.64
N SER A 68 5.28 -2.25 14.89
CA SER A 68 5.29 -2.32 13.43
C SER A 68 6.22 -3.40 12.91
N ASP A 69 5.77 -4.07 11.87
CA ASP A 69 6.54 -5.04 11.12
C ASP A 69 6.52 -4.67 9.63
N TRP A 70 7.66 -4.82 8.97
CA TRP A 70 7.85 -4.34 7.60
C TRP A 70 8.30 -5.46 6.69
N ALA A 71 7.88 -5.37 5.43
CA ALA A 71 8.42 -6.18 4.35
C ALA A 71 8.60 -5.28 3.12
N THR A 72 9.78 -5.29 2.53
CA THR A 72 10.07 -4.47 1.35
C THR A 72 10.84 -5.26 0.30
N THR A 73 10.65 -4.85 -0.96
CA THR A 73 11.45 -5.31 -2.09
C THR A 73 11.74 -4.14 -3.01
N GLU A 74 12.89 -4.19 -3.67
CA GLU A 74 13.23 -3.18 -4.67
C GLU A 74 12.52 -3.46 -5.98
N ILE A 75 12.00 -2.41 -6.60
CA ILE A 75 11.46 -2.45 -7.96
C ILE A 75 12.06 -1.30 -8.77
N ASP A 76 11.97 -1.42 -10.09
CA ASP A 76 12.48 -0.41 -11.00
C ASP A 76 11.75 0.92 -10.83
N ALA A 77 12.49 2.03 -10.77
CA ALA A 77 11.93 3.37 -10.66
C ALA A 77 11.16 3.81 -11.92
N GLU A 78 11.29 3.10 -13.03
CA GLU A 78 10.48 3.35 -14.24
C GLU A 78 9.03 2.88 -14.11
N ILE A 79 8.72 2.04 -13.13
CA ILE A 79 7.34 1.68 -12.80
C ILE A 79 6.68 2.90 -12.18
N LYS A 80 5.64 3.44 -12.81
CA LYS A 80 4.98 4.70 -12.43
C LYS A 80 3.54 4.53 -12.01
N SER A 81 3.03 3.31 -12.01
CA SER A 81 1.70 2.99 -11.49
C SER A 81 1.70 1.59 -10.89
N MET A 82 0.80 1.39 -9.95
CA MET A 82 0.64 0.08 -9.31
C MET A 82 -0.82 -0.11 -8.90
N TRP A 83 -1.34 -1.30 -9.15
CA TRP A 83 -2.62 -1.74 -8.64
C TRP A 83 -2.43 -2.44 -7.30
N TYR A 84 -3.31 -2.14 -6.36
CA TYR A 84 -3.35 -2.83 -5.06
C TYR A 84 -4.72 -3.46 -4.88
N ARG A 85 -4.72 -4.66 -4.33
CA ARG A 85 -5.94 -5.32 -3.88
C ARG A 85 -5.81 -5.61 -2.39
N LEU A 86 -6.62 -4.93 -1.59
CA LEU A 86 -6.73 -5.13 -0.16
C LEU A 86 -7.95 -5.99 0.11
N SER A 87 -7.74 -7.16 0.70
CA SER A 87 -8.81 -8.10 1.00
C SER A 87 -8.89 -8.35 2.50
N ARG A 88 -10.11 -8.48 2.98
CA ARG A 88 -10.39 -8.88 4.36
C ARG A 88 -11.31 -10.10 4.36
N ARG A 89 -10.98 -11.07 5.21
CA ARG A 89 -11.83 -12.23 5.53
C ARG A 89 -11.79 -12.43 7.03
N GLU A 90 -12.83 -11.94 7.72
CA GLU A 90 -12.91 -11.88 9.18
C GLU A 90 -11.70 -11.12 9.76
N ASP A 91 -10.78 -11.80 10.42
CA ASP A 91 -9.59 -11.19 11.03
C ASP A 91 -8.33 -11.30 10.15
N ASP A 92 -8.47 -11.89 8.97
CA ASP A 92 -7.36 -12.07 8.04
C ASP A 92 -7.36 -10.96 6.98
N TYR A 93 -6.19 -10.39 6.73
CA TYR A 93 -5.99 -9.32 5.74
C TYR A 93 -4.89 -9.72 4.76
N CYS A 94 -5.10 -9.35 3.51
CA CYS A 94 -4.11 -9.60 2.46
C CYS A 94 -3.99 -8.35 1.58
N ILE A 95 -2.76 -7.95 1.28
CA ILE A 95 -2.48 -6.92 0.28
C ILE A 95 -1.71 -7.58 -0.86
N GLU A 96 -2.23 -7.41 -2.06
CA GLU A 96 -1.61 -7.91 -3.28
C GLU A 96 -1.37 -6.73 -4.22
N CYS A 97 -0.35 -6.83 -5.05
CA CYS A 97 0.00 -5.79 -6.02
C CYS A 97 0.05 -6.36 -7.43
N SER A 98 -0.18 -5.49 -8.40
CA SER A 98 -0.09 -5.84 -9.81
C SER A 98 0.28 -4.62 -10.65
N GLU A 99 1.11 -4.80 -11.65
CA GLU A 99 1.44 -3.75 -12.61
C GLU A 99 0.33 -3.54 -13.64
N ASP A 100 -0.47 -4.56 -13.94
CA ASP A 100 -1.50 -4.53 -14.98
C ASP A 100 -2.95 -4.60 -14.45
N GLY A 101 -3.13 -4.84 -13.17
CA GLY A 101 -4.45 -5.00 -12.56
C GLY A 101 -5.10 -6.37 -12.82
N ILE A 102 -4.38 -7.29 -13.41
CA ILE A 102 -4.88 -8.62 -13.82
C ILE A 102 -4.12 -9.73 -13.12
N ARG A 103 -2.79 -9.64 -13.11
CA ARG A 103 -1.90 -10.64 -12.50
C ARG A 103 -1.36 -10.08 -11.18
N PHE A 104 -1.88 -10.61 -10.13
CA PHE A 104 -1.47 -10.25 -8.76
C PHE A 104 -0.51 -11.26 -8.16
#